data_a2c08ba9eb41c9f6b20530ed6fe1fc74
#
_entry.id   a2c08ba9eb41c9f6b20530ed6fe1fc74
#
_cell.length_a   1.000
_cell.length_b   1.000
_cell.length_c   1.000
_cell.angle_alpha   90.00
_cell.angle_beta   90.00
_cell.angle_gamma   90.00
#
_symmetry.space_group_name_H-M   'P 1'
#
loop_
_entity.id
_entity.type
_entity.pdbx_description
1 polymer ?
#
loop_
_entity_poly.entity_id
_entity_poly.type
_entity_poly.pdbx_seq_one_letter_code
_entity_poly.pdbx_strand_id
1 'polypeptide(L)'
;MKYGLSIALALLWFAFSTSYAQTHLTDWKNLNSNSTITCITHNTDYLYVSTMGGGIVQINKRTGEQHCIDHAQDGLPDNYVLSVTLHNNELWTTNRFYGISQRANNRWFSHTSANTGFRTNQWFHSIAFDGNTTWVGGLLALYEMRDGKVVNTYDVNPLSNHCIVTAIAFDQTNNYGSRSMTTDENTPFAR
;
A
#
# COMPACT_ATOMS: atom_id res chain seq x y z
N MET A 1 60.41 -19.04 12.56
CA MET A 1 59.30 -18.55 13.38
C MET A 1 58.61 -17.29 12.84
N LYS A 2 58.69 -16.99 11.53
CA LYS A 2 58.01 -15.77 10.91
C LYS A 2 56.68 -16.04 10.23
N TYR A 3 56.26 -17.30 10.06
CA TYR A 3 55.03 -17.65 9.32
C TYR A 3 53.82 -17.98 10.20
N GLY A 4 54.02 -18.21 11.52
CA GLY A 4 52.94 -18.54 12.42
C GLY A 4 52.06 -17.33 12.82
N LEU A 5 52.61 -16.13 12.80
CA LEU A 5 51.88 -14.91 13.21
C LEU A 5 50.93 -14.42 12.10
N SER A 6 51.29 -14.63 10.81
CA SER A 6 50.48 -14.22 9.67
C SER A 6 49.26 -15.10 9.48
N ILE A 7 49.33 -16.39 9.80
CA ILE A 7 48.20 -17.31 9.72
C ILE A 7 47.20 -17.06 10.85
N ALA A 8 47.65 -16.71 12.05
CA ALA A 8 46.81 -16.38 13.19
C ALA A 8 46.00 -15.07 12.95
N LEU A 9 46.63 -14.07 12.32
CA LEU A 9 45.92 -12.83 11.95
C LEU A 9 44.88 -13.02 10.83
N ALA A 10 45.17 -13.88 9.85
CA ALA A 10 44.23 -14.21 8.78
C ALA A 10 42.98 -14.98 9.28
N LEU A 11 43.19 -15.90 10.25
CA LEU A 11 42.08 -16.62 10.89
C LEU A 11 41.23 -15.73 11.80
N LEU A 12 41.82 -14.73 12.45
CA LEU A 12 41.07 -13.71 13.21
C LEU A 12 40.23 -12.80 12.30
N TRP A 13 40.72 -12.47 11.10
CA TRP A 13 39.98 -11.68 10.12
C TRP A 13 38.77 -12.45 9.53
N PHE A 14 38.92 -13.77 9.35
CA PHE A 14 37.83 -14.63 8.87
C PHE A 14 36.74 -14.86 9.95
N ALA A 15 37.10 -14.84 11.22
CA ALA A 15 36.13 -15.00 12.32
C ALA A 15 35.27 -13.76 12.55
N PHE A 16 35.71 -12.55 12.13
CA PHE A 16 34.94 -11.32 12.26
C PHE A 16 33.96 -11.07 11.11
N SER A 17 34.09 -11.75 9.97
CA SER A 17 33.25 -11.55 8.82
C SER A 17 31.95 -12.38 8.77
N THR A 18 31.78 -13.32 9.71
CA THR A 18 30.60 -14.20 9.73
C THR A 18 29.52 -13.82 10.76
N SER A 19 29.73 -12.75 11.54
CA SER A 19 28.81 -12.39 12.64
C SER A 19 27.70 -11.40 12.29
N TYR A 20 27.60 -10.90 11.08
CA TYR A 20 26.59 -9.87 10.74
C TYR A 20 25.32 -10.39 10.05
N ALA A 21 25.21 -11.66 9.79
CA ALA A 21 24.09 -12.20 9.00
C ALA A 21 22.99 -12.92 9.80
N GLN A 22 23.09 -13.08 11.11
CA GLN A 22 22.20 -14.00 11.84
C GLN A 22 21.38 -13.44 13.01
N THR A 23 21.34 -12.14 13.24
CA THR A 23 20.66 -11.59 14.43
C THR A 23 19.22 -11.07 14.18
N HIS A 24 18.64 -11.22 13.01
CA HIS A 24 17.32 -10.65 12.71
C HIS A 24 16.19 -11.64 12.41
N LEU A 25 16.38 -12.95 12.56
CA LEU A 25 15.34 -13.93 12.24
C LEU A 25 14.63 -14.55 13.45
N THR A 26 14.90 -14.13 14.69
CA THR A 26 14.32 -14.76 15.88
C THR A 26 13.29 -13.93 16.63
N ASP A 27 13.07 -12.68 16.27
CA ASP A 27 12.05 -11.83 16.93
C ASP A 27 10.85 -11.60 16.00
N TRP A 28 10.06 -12.65 15.77
CA TRP A 28 8.71 -12.51 15.27
C TRP A 28 7.87 -11.81 16.32
N LYS A 29 7.90 -10.48 16.34
CA LYS A 29 6.90 -9.73 17.11
C LYS A 29 5.55 -9.93 16.45
N ASN A 30 4.65 -10.52 17.20
CA ASN A 30 3.25 -10.65 16.80
C ASN A 30 2.71 -9.23 16.53
N LEU A 31 2.40 -8.93 15.29
CA LEU A 31 1.64 -7.74 14.94
C LEU A 31 0.28 -7.91 15.60
N ASN A 32 0.03 -7.17 16.64
CA ASN A 32 -1.04 -7.37 17.63
C ASN A 32 -2.47 -7.20 17.11
N SER A 33 -2.75 -7.41 15.84
CA SER A 33 -4.11 -7.54 15.36
C SER A 33 -4.27 -8.91 14.69
N ASN A 34 -5.21 -9.71 15.15
CA ASN A 34 -5.70 -10.88 14.43
C ASN A 34 -6.35 -10.51 13.07
N SER A 35 -5.99 -9.36 12.53
CA SER A 35 -6.57 -8.80 11.31
C SER A 35 -5.79 -9.24 10.09
N THR A 36 -6.50 -9.60 9.03
CA THR A 36 -5.91 -9.97 7.75
C THR A 36 -5.12 -8.80 7.17
N ILE A 37 -3.89 -9.05 6.75
CA ILE A 37 -3.08 -8.08 5.99
C ILE A 37 -3.68 -7.94 4.59
N THR A 38 -3.88 -6.71 4.16
CA THR A 38 -4.50 -6.38 2.87
C THR A 38 -3.52 -5.82 1.86
N CYS A 39 -2.58 -4.97 2.29
CA CYS A 39 -1.61 -4.34 1.42
C CYS A 39 -0.35 -3.95 2.20
N ILE A 40 0.75 -3.79 1.48
CA ILE A 40 2.03 -3.34 2.03
C ILE A 40 2.62 -2.29 1.10
N THR A 41 3.07 -1.17 1.65
CA THR A 41 3.85 -0.15 0.94
C THR A 41 5.01 0.33 1.80
N HIS A 42 5.95 1.07 1.23
CA HIS A 42 7.09 1.57 1.99
C HIS A 42 7.69 2.84 1.39
N ASN A 43 8.36 3.63 2.23
CA ASN A 43 9.35 4.63 1.84
C ASN A 43 10.75 4.21 2.32
N THR A 44 11.68 5.15 2.36
CA THR A 44 13.05 4.91 2.83
C THR A 44 13.08 4.40 4.27
N ASP A 45 12.29 5.00 5.17
CA ASP A 45 12.39 4.80 6.61
C ASP A 45 11.37 3.82 7.17
N TYR A 46 10.19 3.72 6.55
CA TYR A 46 9.06 2.98 7.09
C TYR A 46 8.48 1.98 6.11
N LEU A 47 7.97 0.89 6.68
CA LEU A 47 7.04 -0.04 6.06
C LEU A 47 5.65 0.24 6.61
N TYR A 48 4.64 0.25 5.76
CA TYR A 48 3.24 0.42 6.13
C TYR A 48 2.46 -0.82 5.72
N VAL A 49 1.77 -1.42 6.67
CA VAL A 49 1.01 -2.65 6.48
C VAL A 49 -0.45 -2.36 6.83
N SER A 50 -1.32 -2.37 5.84
CA SER A 50 -2.75 -2.20 6.07
C SER A 50 -3.44 -3.50 6.44
N THR A 51 -4.52 -3.40 7.21
CA THR A 51 -5.25 -4.55 7.74
C THR A 51 -6.76 -4.38 7.68
N MET A 52 -7.48 -5.51 7.69
CA MET A 52 -8.93 -5.54 7.84
C MET A 52 -9.33 -5.37 9.32
N GLY A 53 -9.51 -4.12 9.76
CA GLY A 53 -10.04 -3.80 11.09
C GLY A 53 -9.01 -3.40 12.14
N GLY A 54 -7.71 -3.56 11.88
CA GLY A 54 -6.63 -3.12 12.78
C GLY A 54 -5.95 -1.82 12.35
N GLY A 55 -6.46 -1.11 11.34
CA GLY A 55 -5.82 0.09 10.82
C GLY A 55 -4.56 -0.20 10.01
N ILE A 56 -3.51 0.59 10.21
CA ILE A 56 -2.24 0.49 9.49
C ILE A 56 -1.11 0.33 10.51
N VAL A 57 -0.29 -0.68 10.35
CA VAL A 57 0.93 -0.84 11.15
C VAL A 57 2.09 -0.17 10.42
N GLN A 58 2.65 0.85 11.01
CA GLN A 58 3.86 1.52 10.58
C GLN A 58 5.06 0.88 11.30
N ILE A 59 6.06 0.44 10.54
CA ILE A 59 7.26 -0.21 11.07
C ILE A 59 8.48 0.59 10.66
N ASN A 60 9.26 1.05 11.61
CA ASN A 60 10.55 1.68 11.32
C ASN A 60 11.53 0.61 10.84
N LYS A 61 12.04 0.75 9.61
CA LYS A 61 12.91 -0.26 8.98
C LYS A 61 14.26 -0.41 9.67
N ARG A 62 14.74 0.64 10.35
CA ARG A 62 16.05 0.63 11.04
C ARG A 62 15.95 0.06 12.45
N THR A 63 14.90 0.43 13.21
CA THR A 63 14.77 0.06 14.63
C THR A 63 13.86 -1.14 14.86
N GLY A 64 12.97 -1.45 13.90
CA GLY A 64 11.90 -2.43 14.05
C GLY A 64 10.75 -1.94 14.94
N GLU A 65 10.79 -0.68 15.40
CA GLU A 65 9.72 -0.09 16.21
C GLU A 65 8.43 -0.02 15.41
N GLN A 66 7.32 -0.34 16.06
CA GLN A 66 6.00 -0.42 15.45
C GLN A 66 5.05 0.60 16.09
N HIS A 67 4.28 1.27 15.25
CA HIS A 67 3.20 2.15 15.65
C HIS A 67 1.93 1.77 14.89
N CYS A 68 0.81 1.61 15.60
CA CYS A 68 -0.48 1.36 14.97
C CYS A 68 -1.15 2.70 14.69
N ILE A 69 -1.41 2.99 13.43
CA ILE A 69 -2.19 4.15 12.99
C ILE A 69 -3.65 3.70 12.94
N ASP A 70 -4.48 4.19 13.84
CA ASP A 70 -5.86 3.78 13.98
C ASP A 70 -6.85 4.96 14.08
N HIS A 71 -8.14 4.60 14.09
CA HIS A 71 -9.21 5.59 14.19
C HIS A 71 -9.20 6.34 15.53
N ALA A 72 -8.95 5.65 16.62
CA ALA A 72 -9.10 6.20 17.97
C ALA A 72 -7.97 7.16 18.36
N GLN A 73 -6.74 6.85 17.94
CA GLN A 73 -5.56 7.61 18.36
C GLN A 73 -5.05 8.56 17.28
N ASP A 74 -5.11 8.16 16.02
CA ASP A 74 -4.51 8.91 14.91
C ASP A 74 -5.55 9.56 13.99
N GLY A 75 -6.85 9.33 14.24
CA GLY A 75 -7.94 9.89 13.45
C GLY A 75 -8.06 9.27 12.06
N LEU A 76 -7.54 8.05 11.84
CA LEU A 76 -7.77 7.29 10.61
C LEU A 76 -9.29 7.16 10.40
N PRO A 77 -9.83 7.49 9.22
CA PRO A 77 -11.28 7.50 9.01
C PRO A 77 -11.96 6.14 9.25
N ASP A 78 -11.26 5.04 8.94
CA ASP A 78 -11.76 3.68 9.14
C ASP A 78 -10.58 2.73 9.39
N ASN A 79 -10.70 1.85 10.39
CA ASN A 79 -9.71 0.81 10.64
C ASN A 79 -9.75 -0.34 9.61
N TYR A 80 -10.79 -0.39 8.79
CA TYR A 80 -10.93 -1.39 7.74
C TYR A 80 -10.27 -0.88 6.45
N VAL A 81 -8.95 -1.04 6.35
CA VAL A 81 -8.12 -0.53 5.27
C VAL A 81 -7.87 -1.63 4.24
N LEU A 82 -8.31 -1.44 3.01
CA LEU A 82 -8.19 -2.43 1.93
C LEU A 82 -6.90 -2.26 1.12
N SER A 83 -6.43 -1.02 0.97
CA SER A 83 -5.15 -0.73 0.33
C SER A 83 -4.47 0.45 0.99
N VAL A 84 -3.15 0.45 0.98
CA VAL A 84 -2.31 1.57 1.43
C VAL A 84 -1.23 1.83 0.40
N THR A 85 -1.01 3.10 0.06
CA THR A 85 0.06 3.51 -0.87
C THR A 85 0.63 4.87 -0.48
N LEU A 86 1.79 5.19 -1.02
CA LEU A 86 2.46 6.47 -0.85
C LEU A 86 2.48 7.21 -2.18
N HIS A 87 2.07 8.47 -2.16
CA HIS A 87 2.20 9.38 -3.28
C HIS A 87 2.60 10.77 -2.78
N ASN A 88 3.65 11.36 -3.36
CA ASN A 88 4.22 12.63 -2.93
C ASN A 88 4.52 12.71 -1.42
N ASN A 89 5.02 11.60 -0.86
CA ASN A 89 5.30 11.42 0.57
C ASN A 89 4.07 11.50 1.50
N GLU A 90 2.88 11.42 0.95
CA GLU A 90 1.62 11.35 1.66
C GLU A 90 1.07 9.91 1.65
N LEU A 91 0.45 9.53 2.75
CA LEU A 91 -0.14 8.20 2.87
C LEU A 91 -1.58 8.22 2.38
N TRP A 92 -1.87 7.36 1.42
CA TRP A 92 -3.20 7.17 0.86
C TRP A 92 -3.76 5.80 1.19
N THR A 93 -5.05 5.73 1.50
CA THR A 93 -5.73 4.48 1.82
C THR A 93 -7.03 4.36 1.06
N THR A 94 -7.42 3.12 0.81
CA THR A 94 -8.79 2.80 0.39
C THR A 94 -9.51 2.11 1.55
N ASN A 95 -10.78 2.44 1.73
CA ASN A 95 -11.58 1.99 2.85
C ASN A 95 -12.86 1.32 2.36
N ARG A 96 -13.41 0.44 3.18
CA ARG A 96 -14.61 -0.31 2.82
C ARG A 96 -15.83 0.60 2.60
N PHE A 97 -16.04 1.58 3.47
CA PHE A 97 -17.26 2.40 3.44
C PHE A 97 -17.01 3.91 3.33
N TYR A 98 -15.78 4.36 3.59
CA TYR A 98 -15.45 5.79 3.70
C TYR A 98 -14.68 6.34 2.50
N GLY A 99 -14.74 5.64 1.35
CA GLY A 99 -14.06 6.10 0.15
C GLY A 99 -12.55 5.85 0.20
N ILE A 100 -11.79 6.87 -0.17
CA ILE A 100 -10.33 6.91 -0.01
C ILE A 100 -9.95 8.00 0.97
N SER A 101 -8.83 7.84 1.63
CA SER A 101 -8.36 8.81 2.61
C SER A 101 -6.89 9.14 2.38
N GLN A 102 -6.54 10.39 2.61
CA GLN A 102 -5.20 10.95 2.43
C GLN A 102 -4.71 11.51 3.77
N ARG A 103 -3.50 11.16 4.17
CA ARG A 103 -2.83 11.75 5.33
C ARG A 103 -1.77 12.74 4.85
N ALA A 104 -2.06 14.02 5.00
CA ALA A 104 -1.15 15.12 4.71
C ALA A 104 -0.94 15.96 5.97
N ASN A 105 0.31 16.33 6.29
CA ASN A 105 0.64 17.15 7.46
C ASN A 105 0.05 16.58 8.78
N ASN A 106 0.10 15.27 8.98
CA ASN A 106 -0.47 14.55 10.11
C ASN A 106 -1.99 14.69 10.28
N ARG A 107 -2.71 15.06 9.24
CA ARG A 107 -4.17 15.14 9.22
C ARG A 107 -4.73 14.22 8.14
N TRP A 108 -5.87 13.61 8.45
CA TRP A 108 -6.60 12.79 7.49
C TRP A 108 -7.66 13.63 6.77
N PHE A 109 -7.73 13.43 5.47
CA PHE A 109 -8.76 13.99 4.57
C PHE A 109 -9.46 12.83 3.89
N SER A 110 -10.80 12.81 3.96
CA SER A 110 -11.60 11.75 3.35
C SER A 110 -12.22 12.23 2.03
N HIS A 111 -12.06 11.43 1.01
CA HIS A 111 -12.67 11.58 -0.31
C HIS A 111 -13.79 10.56 -0.43
N THR A 112 -15.03 11.01 -0.24
CA THR A 112 -16.23 10.18 -0.17
C THR A 112 -17.18 10.51 -1.31
N SER A 113 -18.27 9.76 -1.46
CA SER A 113 -19.32 10.08 -2.42
C SER A 113 -19.92 11.48 -2.25
N ALA A 114 -19.91 12.01 -1.02
CA ALA A 114 -20.46 13.32 -0.72
C ALA A 114 -19.61 14.48 -1.28
N ASN A 115 -18.32 14.29 -1.45
CA ASN A 115 -17.41 15.38 -1.83
C ASN A 115 -16.61 15.14 -3.13
N THR A 116 -16.68 13.96 -3.75
CA THR A 116 -15.85 13.64 -4.92
C THR A 116 -16.62 13.32 -6.18
N GLY A 117 -17.84 12.76 -6.07
CA GLY A 117 -18.60 12.19 -7.18
C GLY A 117 -18.47 10.67 -7.31
N PHE A 118 -17.88 9.98 -6.33
CA PHE A 118 -17.97 8.53 -6.23
C PHE A 118 -19.44 8.10 -6.14
N ARG A 119 -19.77 6.95 -6.71
CA ARG A 119 -21.08 6.31 -6.44
C ARG A 119 -21.21 5.97 -4.96
N THR A 120 -22.41 6.02 -4.44
CA THR A 120 -22.70 5.60 -3.05
C THR A 120 -22.57 4.09 -2.88
N ASN A 121 -22.31 3.64 -1.65
CA ASN A 121 -22.18 2.23 -1.27
C ASN A 121 -21.11 1.47 -2.06
N GLN A 122 -20.01 2.13 -2.38
CA GLN A 122 -18.87 1.53 -3.06
C GLN A 122 -17.80 1.10 -2.05
N TRP A 123 -17.22 -0.05 -2.32
CA TRP A 123 -15.97 -0.50 -1.68
C TRP A 123 -14.82 -0.15 -2.60
N PHE A 124 -13.76 0.38 -2.05
CA PHE A 124 -12.57 0.77 -2.80
C PHE A 124 -11.41 -0.15 -2.41
N HIS A 125 -10.85 -0.85 -3.40
CA HIS A 125 -9.85 -1.89 -3.18
C HIS A 125 -8.45 -1.50 -3.61
N SER A 126 -8.33 -0.61 -4.59
CA SER A 126 -7.02 -0.23 -5.13
C SER A 126 -6.97 1.25 -5.43
N ILE A 127 -5.79 1.82 -5.32
CA ILE A 127 -5.49 3.20 -5.68
C ILE A 127 -4.11 3.25 -6.33
N ALA A 128 -3.98 4.02 -7.40
CA ALA A 128 -2.73 4.24 -8.10
C ALA A 128 -2.69 5.66 -8.68
N PHE A 129 -1.49 6.16 -8.93
CA PHE A 129 -1.25 7.53 -9.37
C PHE A 129 -0.49 7.54 -10.70
N ASP A 130 -0.95 8.38 -11.63
CA ASP A 130 -0.31 8.63 -12.93
C ASP A 130 -0.23 10.16 -13.13
N GLY A 131 0.92 10.73 -12.81
CA GLY A 131 1.09 12.18 -12.74
C GLY A 131 0.09 12.81 -11.77
N ASN A 132 -0.76 13.71 -12.29
CA ASN A 132 -1.79 14.39 -11.50
C ASN A 132 -3.13 13.64 -11.48
N THR A 133 -3.19 12.46 -12.05
CA THR A 133 -4.41 11.64 -12.09
C THR A 133 -4.36 10.57 -11.00
N THR A 134 -5.40 10.50 -10.19
CA THR A 134 -5.61 9.44 -9.22
C THR A 134 -6.59 8.44 -9.79
N TRP A 135 -6.20 7.18 -9.83
CA TRP A 135 -7.03 6.08 -10.27
C TRP A 135 -7.47 5.26 -9.08
N VAL A 136 -8.77 5.02 -8.96
CA VAL A 136 -9.36 4.32 -7.81
C VAL A 136 -10.21 3.17 -8.29
N GLY A 137 -9.81 1.98 -7.90
CA GLY A 137 -10.55 0.75 -8.20
C GLY A 137 -11.55 0.41 -7.11
N GLY A 138 -12.80 0.25 -7.50
CA GLY A 138 -13.90 -0.06 -6.60
C GLY A 138 -14.68 -1.30 -7.01
N LEU A 139 -15.81 -1.50 -6.34
CA LEU A 139 -16.82 -2.47 -6.73
C LEU A 139 -17.49 -1.96 -8.01
N LEU A 140 -17.49 -2.78 -9.07
CA LEU A 140 -18.12 -2.54 -10.38
C LEU A 140 -17.55 -1.36 -11.18
N ALA A 141 -16.62 -0.57 -10.66
CA ALA A 141 -16.13 0.61 -11.38
C ALA A 141 -14.67 0.92 -11.10
N LEU A 142 -14.02 1.50 -12.11
CA LEU A 142 -12.78 2.22 -12.00
C LEU A 142 -13.08 3.71 -12.14
N TYR A 143 -12.51 4.50 -11.24
CA TYR A 143 -12.68 5.95 -11.20
C TYR A 143 -11.38 6.64 -11.60
N GLU A 144 -11.47 7.62 -12.49
CA GLU A 144 -10.43 8.59 -12.78
C GLU A 144 -10.74 9.87 -12.02
N MET A 145 -9.79 10.32 -11.21
CA MET A 145 -9.92 11.54 -10.41
C MET A 145 -8.84 12.55 -10.77
N ARG A 146 -9.22 13.81 -10.77
CA ARG A 146 -8.31 14.96 -10.84
C ARG A 146 -8.76 16.02 -9.84
N ASP A 147 -7.82 16.64 -9.17
CA ASP A 147 -8.08 17.68 -8.16
C ASP A 147 -9.14 17.26 -7.11
N GLY A 148 -9.08 16.00 -6.68
CA GLY A 148 -9.99 15.43 -5.69
C GLY A 148 -11.43 15.18 -6.18
N LYS A 149 -11.70 15.26 -7.50
CA LYS A 149 -12.99 15.00 -8.11
C LYS A 149 -12.93 13.88 -9.14
N VAL A 150 -13.98 13.09 -9.19
CA VAL A 150 -14.18 12.09 -10.25
C VAL A 150 -14.44 12.84 -11.56
N VAL A 151 -13.61 12.60 -12.56
CA VAL A 151 -13.78 13.14 -13.92
C VAL A 151 -14.31 12.10 -14.88
N ASN A 152 -14.00 10.82 -14.66
CA ASN A 152 -14.56 9.71 -15.42
C ASN A 152 -14.83 8.51 -14.51
N THR A 153 -15.83 7.72 -14.89
CA THR A 153 -16.18 6.44 -14.27
C THR A 153 -16.29 5.38 -15.36
N TYR A 154 -15.52 4.32 -15.24
CA TYR A 154 -15.51 3.21 -16.17
C TYR A 154 -16.17 2.00 -15.49
N ASP A 155 -17.28 1.52 -16.03
CA ASP A 155 -17.95 0.31 -15.57
C ASP A 155 -17.14 -0.91 -15.99
N VAL A 156 -16.77 -1.75 -15.01
CA VAL A 156 -15.81 -2.84 -15.22
C VAL A 156 -16.46 -4.05 -15.85
N ASN A 157 -17.70 -4.33 -15.55
CA ASN A 157 -18.48 -5.36 -16.20
C ASN A 157 -19.97 -5.04 -16.04
N PRO A 158 -20.62 -4.46 -17.06
CA PRO A 158 -22.04 -4.09 -16.98
C PRO A 158 -22.98 -5.30 -16.85
N LEU A 159 -22.50 -6.51 -17.11
CA LEU A 159 -23.28 -7.75 -17.06
C LEU A 159 -23.10 -8.55 -15.75
N SER A 160 -22.20 -8.12 -14.86
CA SER A 160 -21.92 -8.79 -13.59
C SER A 160 -22.07 -7.82 -12.42
N ASN A 161 -22.71 -8.29 -11.35
CA ASN A 161 -22.89 -7.51 -10.12
C ASN A 161 -21.75 -7.73 -9.11
N HIS A 162 -20.62 -8.39 -9.48
CA HIS A 162 -19.60 -8.83 -8.55
C HIS A 162 -18.15 -8.55 -8.99
N CYS A 163 -17.93 -7.71 -9.99
CA CYS A 163 -16.58 -7.35 -10.41
C CYS A 163 -15.96 -6.33 -9.47
N ILE A 164 -14.73 -6.58 -9.03
CA ILE A 164 -13.94 -5.71 -8.17
C ILE A 164 -12.61 -5.39 -8.88
N VAL A 165 -12.24 -4.12 -8.90
CA VAL A 165 -10.90 -3.70 -9.38
C VAL A 165 -9.93 -3.80 -8.21
N THR A 166 -9.21 -4.91 -8.12
CA THR A 166 -8.32 -5.23 -7.00
C THR A 166 -6.92 -4.66 -7.15
N ALA A 167 -6.47 -4.41 -8.39
CA ALA A 167 -5.16 -3.83 -8.68
C ALA A 167 -5.20 -2.92 -9.92
N ILE A 168 -4.35 -1.91 -9.91
CA ILE A 168 -4.11 -0.99 -11.01
C ILE A 168 -2.62 -0.90 -11.21
N ALA A 169 -2.14 -1.11 -12.44
CA ALA A 169 -0.75 -0.96 -12.81
C ALA A 169 -0.64 -0.12 -14.09
N PHE A 170 0.43 0.66 -14.18
CA PHE A 170 0.75 1.46 -15.36
C PHE A 170 1.97 0.87 -16.05
N ASP A 171 1.90 0.74 -17.36
CA ASP A 171 3.08 0.44 -18.17
C ASP A 171 3.96 1.68 -18.26
N GLN A 172 5.25 1.54 -17.93
CA GLN A 172 6.24 2.61 -18.02
C GLN A 172 6.77 2.84 -19.43
N THR A 173 6.33 2.07 -20.42
CA THR A 173 6.69 2.33 -21.80
C THR A 173 5.99 3.61 -22.27
N ASN A 174 6.80 4.62 -22.58
CA ASN A 174 6.38 5.97 -23.07
C ASN A 174 5.60 5.94 -24.42
N ASN A 175 4.89 4.89 -24.72
CA ASN A 175 4.02 4.78 -25.88
C ASN A 175 2.56 4.89 -25.45
N TYR A 176 1.91 5.90 -25.93
CA TYR A 176 0.50 6.19 -25.83
C TYR A 176 -0.36 4.92 -25.81
N GLY A 177 -0.92 4.57 -24.67
CA GLY A 177 -2.21 3.90 -24.71
C GLY A 177 -2.38 2.49 -24.17
N SER A 178 -1.45 1.84 -23.48
CA SER A 178 -1.77 0.57 -22.81
C SER A 178 -1.70 0.69 -21.29
N ARG A 179 -2.83 0.97 -20.67
CA ARG A 179 -3.03 0.84 -19.23
C ARG A 179 -3.56 -0.58 -18.99
N SER A 180 -2.79 -1.39 -18.31
CA SER A 180 -3.25 -2.73 -17.94
C SER A 180 -4.06 -2.64 -16.65
N MET A 181 -5.26 -3.19 -16.68
CA MET A 181 -6.14 -3.34 -15.52
C MET A 181 -6.38 -4.82 -15.31
N THR A 182 -6.18 -5.32 -14.11
CA THR A 182 -6.53 -6.68 -13.76
C THR A 182 -7.77 -6.69 -12.89
N THR A 183 -8.74 -7.50 -13.27
CA THR A 183 -9.91 -7.84 -12.47
C THR A 183 -9.78 -9.27 -11.99
N ASP A 184 -10.50 -9.68 -10.96
CA ASP A 184 -10.49 -11.06 -10.46
C ASP A 184 -11.00 -12.09 -11.50
N GLU A 185 -11.57 -11.64 -12.62
CA GLU A 185 -11.88 -12.47 -13.76
C GLU A 185 -10.92 -12.15 -14.91
N ASN A 186 -10.22 -13.15 -15.41
CA ASN A 186 -9.16 -13.19 -16.44
C ASN A 186 -9.54 -12.59 -17.82
N THR A 187 -10.12 -11.40 -17.89
CA THR A 187 -10.45 -10.75 -19.16
C THR A 187 -9.68 -9.42 -19.29
N PRO A 188 -8.73 -9.32 -20.24
CA PRO A 188 -8.13 -8.02 -20.56
C PRO A 188 -9.18 -7.11 -21.18
N PHE A 189 -9.23 -5.85 -20.76
CA PHE A 189 -10.08 -4.85 -21.42
C PHE A 189 -9.63 -4.69 -22.88
N ALA A 190 -10.53 -5.02 -23.80
CA ALA A 190 -10.40 -4.62 -25.18
C ALA A 190 -10.57 -3.10 -25.30
N ARG A 191 -9.79 -2.51 -26.18
CA ARG A 191 -9.72 -1.06 -26.51
C ARG A 191 -11.06 -0.45 -26.81
#